data_d0fdcad94cfed26f84a7232b23e4bd7d
#
_entry.id   d0fdcad94cfed26f84a7232b23e4bd7d
#
_cell.length_a   1.000
_cell.length_b   1.000
_cell.length_c   1.000
_cell.angle_alpha   90.00
_cell.angle_beta   90.00
_cell.angle_gamma   90.00
#
_symmetry.space_group_name_H-M   'P 1'
#
loop_
_entity.id
_entity.type
_entity.pdbx_description
1 polymer ?
#
loop_
_entity_poly.entity_id
_entity_poly.type
_entity_poly.pdbx_seq_one_letter_code
_entity_poly.pdbx_strand_id
1 'polypeptide(L)'
;MTFRRNNGVTGRRFPLVLLLLSAATGFLLLHAGCSTPTITNTSRNIVEQLLISSAVERCMYQIDFSMYRDAKVFADYSNLAPQVDKNYVQGCFELYLAKAGAVVVKEEKEAAYTMRLISGTLATSSSQVLIGTPELPIPLPNTDLSFAIPEIAIFKRVTRRGYGKFSLTVLDTPSRKPVRTVDGVSNMSEFINWTILLIPFSSRNVDMKQSEFEDTQYYLFE
;
A
#
# COMPACT_ATOMS: atom_id res chain seq x y z
N MET A 1 -19.26 84.63 22.50
CA MET A 1 -18.56 83.73 21.57
C MET A 1 -18.45 82.36 22.23
N THR A 2 -19.32 81.45 21.85
CA THR A 2 -19.43 80.07 22.45
C THR A 2 -18.90 79.06 21.45
N PHE A 3 -17.82 78.43 21.78
CA PHE A 3 -17.16 77.41 20.99
C PHE A 3 -17.83 76.01 21.22
N ARG A 4 -18.49 75.50 20.24
CA ARG A 4 -19.20 74.21 20.25
C ARG A 4 -18.20 73.11 19.92
N ARG A 5 -17.91 72.26 20.89
CA ARG A 5 -17.02 71.09 20.79
C ARG A 5 -17.79 69.93 20.16
N ASN A 6 -17.43 69.54 18.93
CA ASN A 6 -18.00 68.41 18.23
C ASN A 6 -17.24 67.13 18.69
N ASN A 7 -17.88 66.27 19.49
CA ASN A 7 -17.32 64.96 19.84
C ASN A 7 -17.65 63.96 18.73
N GLY A 8 -16.64 63.62 17.94
CA GLY A 8 -16.75 62.61 16.90
C GLY A 8 -16.91 61.20 17.46
N VAL A 9 -18.01 60.55 17.14
CA VAL A 9 -18.35 59.14 17.43
C VAL A 9 -17.77 58.27 16.36
N THR A 10 -16.43 58.09 16.29
CA THR A 10 -15.79 57.21 15.31
C THR A 10 -14.93 56.08 15.88
N GLY A 11 -14.83 55.95 17.22
CA GLY A 11 -13.87 55.05 17.83
C GLY A 11 -14.36 53.60 18.09
N ARG A 12 -15.68 53.31 17.96
CA ARG A 12 -16.24 52.03 18.45
C ARG A 12 -16.54 50.94 17.38
N ARG A 13 -16.43 51.26 16.12
CA ARG A 13 -16.75 50.33 15.03
C ARG A 13 -15.55 49.52 14.53
N PHE A 14 -14.33 49.98 14.76
CA PHE A 14 -13.09 49.29 14.31
C PHE A 14 -12.87 47.91 14.96
N PRO A 15 -13.04 47.72 16.30
CA PRO A 15 -12.83 46.42 16.91
C PRO A 15 -13.90 45.42 16.48
N LEU A 16 -15.14 45.83 16.21
CA LEU A 16 -16.21 44.96 15.80
C LEU A 16 -15.99 44.40 14.39
N VAL A 17 -15.47 45.22 13.45
CA VAL A 17 -15.15 44.80 12.09
C VAL A 17 -13.99 43.81 12.10
N LEU A 18 -12.97 44.04 12.92
CA LEU A 18 -11.83 43.11 13.07
C LEU A 18 -12.27 41.76 13.63
N LEU A 19 -13.19 41.74 14.56
CA LEU A 19 -13.74 40.53 15.17
C LEU A 19 -14.62 39.76 14.21
N LEU A 20 -15.39 40.45 13.36
CA LEU A 20 -16.19 39.83 12.30
C LEU A 20 -15.30 39.27 11.18
N LEU A 21 -14.21 39.95 10.81
CA LEU A 21 -13.27 39.46 9.83
C LEU A 21 -12.54 38.21 10.33
N SER A 22 -12.10 38.20 11.60
CA SER A 22 -11.45 37.01 12.19
C SER A 22 -12.39 35.81 12.29
N ALA A 23 -13.67 36.03 12.63
CA ALA A 23 -14.69 34.99 12.67
C ALA A 23 -15.01 34.45 11.27
N ALA A 24 -15.08 35.31 10.24
CA ALA A 24 -15.31 34.92 8.85
C ALA A 24 -14.12 34.12 8.30
N THR A 25 -12.87 34.52 8.60
CA THR A 25 -11.66 33.79 8.19
C THR A 25 -11.58 32.42 8.89
N GLY A 26 -11.90 32.35 10.18
CA GLY A 26 -11.98 31.09 10.91
C GLY A 26 -13.06 30.13 10.36
N PHE A 27 -14.21 30.67 9.94
CA PHE A 27 -15.29 29.90 9.34
C PHE A 27 -14.92 29.38 7.94
N LEU A 28 -14.20 30.16 7.12
CA LEU A 28 -13.70 29.72 5.82
C LEU A 28 -12.69 28.57 5.93
N LEU A 29 -11.83 28.58 6.95
CA LEU A 29 -10.84 27.52 7.19
C LEU A 29 -11.46 26.17 7.62
N LEU A 30 -12.67 26.20 8.20
CA LEU A 30 -13.40 25.00 8.60
C LEU A 30 -14.09 24.28 7.40
N HIS A 31 -14.15 24.90 6.23
CA HIS A 31 -14.76 24.31 5.02
C HIS A 31 -13.75 23.68 4.06
N ALA A 32 -12.47 23.55 4.44
CA ALA A 32 -11.50 22.75 3.71
C ALA A 32 -11.90 21.26 3.86
N GLY A 33 -12.88 20.83 3.06
CA GLY A 33 -13.38 19.46 3.08
C GLY A 33 -12.30 18.51 2.61
N CYS A 34 -11.98 17.51 3.41
CA CYS A 34 -11.16 16.37 2.99
C CYS A 34 -11.90 15.63 1.88
N SER A 35 -11.46 15.74 0.63
CA SER A 35 -11.90 14.82 -0.42
C SER A 35 -11.21 13.48 -0.20
N THR A 36 -11.96 12.43 0.09
CA THR A 36 -11.45 11.07 0.08
C THR A 36 -11.31 10.61 -1.38
N PRO A 37 -10.11 10.26 -1.86
CA PRO A 37 -9.97 9.72 -3.20
C PRO A 37 -10.76 8.42 -3.31
N THR A 38 -11.70 8.35 -4.23
CA THR A 38 -12.40 7.12 -4.59
C THR A 38 -11.45 6.25 -5.40
N ILE A 39 -10.88 5.25 -4.76
CA ILE A 39 -10.09 4.23 -5.45
C ILE A 39 -11.07 3.31 -6.16
N THR A 40 -10.95 3.20 -7.50
CA THR A 40 -11.72 2.23 -8.30
C THR A 40 -11.45 0.83 -7.79
N ASN A 41 -12.50 0.11 -7.40
CA ASN A 41 -12.43 -1.23 -6.84
C ASN A 41 -11.97 -2.26 -7.89
N THR A 42 -10.68 -2.47 -7.96
CA THR A 42 -10.14 -3.78 -8.32
C THR A 42 -10.32 -4.70 -7.11
N SER A 43 -10.40 -6.02 -7.31
CA SER A 43 -10.57 -7.02 -6.23
C SER A 43 -9.53 -6.90 -5.08
N ARG A 44 -8.50 -6.09 -5.25
CA ARG A 44 -7.49 -5.69 -4.26
C ARG A 44 -7.11 -4.24 -4.44
N ASN A 45 -6.85 -3.56 -3.32
CA ASN A 45 -6.32 -2.20 -3.29
C ASN A 45 -4.91 -2.16 -3.91
N ILE A 46 -4.56 -1.06 -4.60
CA ILE A 46 -3.23 -0.81 -5.18
C ILE A 46 -2.11 -1.09 -4.16
N VAL A 47 -2.26 -0.65 -2.92
CA VAL A 47 -1.28 -0.88 -1.85
C VAL A 47 -1.09 -2.37 -1.56
N GLU A 48 -2.16 -3.16 -1.56
CA GLU A 48 -2.07 -4.60 -1.35
C GLU A 48 -1.37 -5.32 -2.50
N GLN A 49 -1.66 -4.91 -3.75
CA GLN A 49 -0.99 -5.46 -4.92
C GLN A 49 0.51 -5.18 -4.90
N LEU A 50 0.90 -3.95 -4.56
CA LEU A 50 2.30 -3.55 -4.45
C LEU A 50 3.03 -4.26 -3.31
N LEU A 51 2.37 -4.45 -2.18
CA LEU A 51 2.93 -5.19 -1.05
C LEU A 51 3.20 -6.65 -1.43
N ILE A 52 2.27 -7.29 -2.13
CA ILE A 52 2.45 -8.68 -2.58
C ILE A 52 3.56 -8.77 -3.62
N SER A 53 3.52 -7.93 -4.67
CA SER A 53 4.52 -7.97 -5.73
C SER A 53 5.93 -7.74 -5.18
N SER A 54 6.12 -6.76 -4.30
CA SER A 54 7.41 -6.50 -3.66
C SER A 54 7.88 -7.66 -2.78
N ALA A 55 6.97 -8.33 -2.05
CA ALA A 55 7.33 -9.50 -1.24
C ALA A 55 7.77 -10.67 -2.13
N VAL A 56 7.08 -10.92 -3.25
CA VAL A 56 7.44 -11.94 -4.24
C VAL A 56 8.82 -11.65 -4.84
N GLU A 57 9.05 -10.43 -5.32
CA GLU A 57 10.33 -10.05 -5.93
C GLU A 57 11.49 -10.24 -4.97
N ARG A 58 11.34 -9.84 -3.71
CA ARG A 58 12.37 -10.03 -2.68
C ARG A 58 12.64 -11.49 -2.37
N CYS A 59 11.62 -12.35 -2.40
CA CYS A 59 11.81 -13.78 -2.26
C CYS A 59 12.59 -14.35 -3.44
N MET A 60 12.23 -13.97 -4.69
CA MET A 60 12.92 -14.44 -5.89
C MET A 60 14.36 -13.95 -5.96
N TYR A 61 14.61 -12.70 -5.52
CA TYR A 61 15.95 -12.13 -5.45
C TYR A 61 16.91 -12.89 -4.49
N GLN A 62 16.37 -13.50 -3.43
CA GLN A 62 17.15 -14.28 -2.47
C GLN A 62 17.59 -15.65 -3.01
N ILE A 63 16.95 -16.10 -4.10
CA ILE A 63 17.29 -17.39 -4.71
C ILE A 63 18.39 -17.17 -5.74
N ASP A 64 19.55 -17.78 -5.51
CA ASP A 64 20.64 -17.74 -6.49
C ASP A 64 20.35 -18.75 -7.62
N PHE A 65 20.18 -18.26 -8.83
CA PHE A 65 19.98 -19.04 -10.05
C PHE A 65 21.21 -19.10 -10.95
N SER A 66 22.34 -18.51 -10.54
CA SER A 66 23.54 -18.34 -11.38
C SER A 66 24.12 -19.65 -11.90
N MET A 67 23.99 -20.74 -11.15
CA MET A 67 24.44 -22.08 -11.54
C MET A 67 23.68 -22.69 -12.73
N TYR A 68 22.54 -22.08 -13.12
CA TYR A 68 21.71 -22.57 -14.25
C TYR A 68 21.88 -21.73 -15.51
N ARG A 69 22.95 -20.90 -15.57
CA ARG A 69 23.26 -20.12 -16.77
C ARG A 69 23.42 -21.04 -17.96
N ASP A 70 22.84 -20.64 -19.10
CA ASP A 70 22.83 -21.38 -20.37
C ASP A 70 22.14 -22.76 -20.29
N ALA A 71 21.60 -23.15 -19.14
CA ALA A 71 20.87 -24.40 -18.99
C ALA A 71 19.41 -24.23 -19.43
N LYS A 72 18.86 -25.28 -20.06
CA LYS A 72 17.43 -25.38 -20.37
C LYS A 72 16.68 -25.82 -19.10
N VAL A 73 15.71 -25.02 -18.69
CA VAL A 73 14.95 -25.22 -17.46
C VAL A 73 13.46 -25.28 -17.76
N PHE A 74 12.78 -26.29 -17.23
CA PHE A 74 11.33 -26.36 -17.21
C PHE A 74 10.82 -25.90 -15.84
N ALA A 75 9.92 -24.91 -15.81
CA ALA A 75 9.31 -24.40 -14.60
C ALA A 75 7.99 -25.13 -14.31
N ASP A 76 7.97 -25.91 -13.22
CA ASP A 76 6.77 -26.65 -12.77
C ASP A 76 6.05 -25.84 -11.72
N TYR A 77 4.83 -25.38 -12.04
CA TYR A 77 3.95 -24.57 -11.18
C TYR A 77 2.78 -25.36 -10.59
N SER A 78 2.82 -26.69 -10.65
CA SER A 78 1.74 -27.56 -10.15
C SER A 78 1.45 -27.36 -8.67
N ASN A 79 2.46 -26.96 -7.89
CA ASN A 79 2.37 -26.75 -6.44
C ASN A 79 2.16 -25.27 -6.05
N LEU A 80 1.87 -24.39 -7.00
CA LEU A 80 1.40 -23.04 -6.68
C LEU A 80 -0.09 -23.12 -6.36
N ALA A 81 -0.44 -22.71 -5.13
CA ALA A 81 -1.83 -22.60 -4.74
C ALA A 81 -2.61 -21.66 -5.68
N PRO A 82 -3.91 -21.93 -5.94
CA PRO A 82 -4.74 -21.05 -6.76
C PRO A 82 -4.95 -19.73 -6.02
N GLN A 83 -4.20 -18.72 -6.42
CA GLN A 83 -4.24 -17.36 -5.89
C GLN A 83 -4.39 -16.35 -7.03
N VAL A 84 -4.92 -15.18 -6.72
CA VAL A 84 -5.13 -14.10 -7.69
C VAL A 84 -3.81 -13.71 -8.38
N ASP A 85 -2.68 -13.76 -7.64
CA ASP A 85 -1.37 -13.34 -8.14
C ASP A 85 -0.53 -14.48 -8.75
N LYS A 86 -1.13 -15.64 -9.03
CA LYS A 86 -0.41 -16.81 -9.57
C LYS A 86 0.38 -16.47 -10.83
N ASN A 87 -0.24 -15.78 -11.76
CA ASN A 87 0.40 -15.41 -13.03
C ASN A 87 1.57 -14.45 -12.81
N TYR A 88 1.46 -13.53 -11.85
CA TYR A 88 2.54 -12.63 -11.49
C TYR A 88 3.73 -13.39 -10.89
N VAL A 89 3.47 -14.33 -9.98
CA VAL A 89 4.52 -15.18 -9.39
C VAL A 89 5.26 -15.98 -10.45
N GLN A 90 4.53 -16.57 -11.41
CA GLN A 90 5.11 -17.31 -12.53
C GLN A 90 6.00 -16.41 -13.38
N GLY A 91 5.49 -15.26 -13.84
CA GLY A 91 6.25 -14.30 -14.62
C GLY A 91 7.47 -13.75 -13.89
N CYS A 92 7.35 -13.48 -12.58
CA CYS A 92 8.46 -13.04 -11.75
C CYS A 92 9.54 -14.12 -11.62
N PHE A 93 9.17 -15.38 -11.40
CA PHE A 93 10.11 -16.51 -11.35
C PHE A 93 10.87 -16.67 -12.66
N GLU A 94 10.15 -16.68 -13.79
CA GLU A 94 10.77 -16.77 -15.14
C GLU A 94 11.69 -15.57 -15.42
N LEU A 95 11.31 -14.37 -14.98
CA LEU A 95 12.16 -13.18 -15.11
C LEU A 95 13.49 -13.34 -14.37
N TYR A 96 13.49 -13.89 -13.15
CA TYR A 96 14.73 -14.10 -12.39
C TYR A 96 15.57 -15.22 -12.98
N LEU A 97 14.97 -16.27 -13.55
CA LEU A 97 15.68 -17.29 -14.32
C LEU A 97 16.34 -16.68 -15.57
N ALA A 98 15.62 -15.86 -16.31
CA ALA A 98 16.15 -15.18 -17.49
C ALA A 98 17.27 -14.19 -17.11
N LYS A 99 17.15 -13.43 -16.03
CA LYS A 99 18.22 -12.57 -15.51
C LYS A 99 19.50 -13.34 -15.16
N ALA A 100 19.37 -14.58 -14.70
CA ALA A 100 20.50 -15.46 -14.42
C ALA A 100 21.10 -16.09 -15.68
N GLY A 101 20.46 -15.93 -16.84
CA GLY A 101 20.89 -16.52 -18.13
C GLY A 101 20.39 -17.94 -18.37
N ALA A 102 19.38 -18.41 -17.62
CA ALA A 102 18.74 -19.70 -17.89
C ALA A 102 17.75 -19.58 -19.06
N VAL A 103 17.58 -20.67 -19.80
CA VAL A 103 16.64 -20.77 -20.93
C VAL A 103 15.39 -21.51 -20.49
N VAL A 104 14.29 -20.80 -20.30
CA VAL A 104 13.01 -21.41 -19.91
C VAL A 104 12.39 -22.06 -21.15
N VAL A 105 12.10 -23.37 -21.03
CA VAL A 105 11.47 -24.16 -22.10
C VAL A 105 10.02 -24.50 -21.73
N LYS A 106 9.19 -24.75 -22.77
CA LYS A 106 7.76 -25.04 -22.59
C LYS A 106 7.49 -26.52 -22.29
N GLU A 107 8.32 -27.41 -22.79
CA GLU A 107 8.16 -28.84 -22.62
C GLU A 107 9.24 -29.39 -21.69
N GLU A 108 8.84 -30.16 -20.68
CA GLU A 108 9.74 -30.74 -19.70
C GLU A 108 10.85 -31.59 -20.33
N LYS A 109 10.51 -32.36 -21.36
CA LYS A 109 11.47 -33.25 -22.07
C LYS A 109 12.63 -32.53 -22.74
N GLU A 110 12.51 -31.22 -23.00
CA GLU A 110 13.58 -30.40 -23.60
C GLU A 110 14.51 -29.83 -22.53
N ALA A 111 14.13 -29.92 -21.27
CA ALA A 111 14.85 -29.31 -20.15
C ALA A 111 15.94 -30.23 -19.60
N ALA A 112 17.06 -29.62 -19.22
CA ALA A 112 18.07 -30.28 -18.40
C ALA A 112 17.62 -30.38 -16.93
N TYR A 113 16.95 -29.34 -16.46
CA TYR A 113 16.46 -29.24 -15.07
C TYR A 113 14.99 -28.94 -15.02
N THR A 114 14.26 -29.60 -14.12
CA THR A 114 12.88 -29.29 -13.77
C THR A 114 12.88 -28.55 -12.44
N MET A 115 12.40 -27.31 -12.44
CA MET A 115 12.31 -26.46 -11.25
C MET A 115 10.86 -26.39 -10.76
N ARG A 116 10.61 -27.01 -9.63
CA ARG A 116 9.30 -27.02 -9.00
C ARG A 116 9.21 -25.91 -7.95
N LEU A 117 8.39 -24.90 -8.23
CA LEU A 117 8.12 -23.81 -7.33
C LEU A 117 6.91 -24.12 -6.45
N ILE A 118 7.08 -23.97 -5.14
CA ILE A 118 6.05 -24.22 -4.14
C ILE A 118 5.76 -22.90 -3.42
N SER A 119 4.49 -22.48 -3.37
CA SER A 119 4.08 -21.34 -2.55
C SER A 119 3.60 -21.81 -1.17
N GLY A 120 4.18 -21.25 -0.11
CA GLY A 120 3.73 -21.43 1.25
C GLY A 120 2.69 -20.38 1.64
N THR A 121 3.10 -19.13 1.69
CA THR A 121 2.24 -17.98 2.05
C THR A 121 2.35 -16.91 1.01
N LEU A 122 1.21 -16.39 0.55
CA LEU A 122 1.11 -15.20 -0.27
C LEU A 122 -0.15 -14.46 0.18
N ALA A 123 0.03 -13.50 1.09
CA ALA A 123 -1.08 -12.84 1.78
C ALA A 123 -0.73 -11.43 2.22
N THR A 124 -1.77 -10.63 2.43
CA THR A 124 -1.67 -9.31 3.07
C THR A 124 -2.29 -9.34 4.46
N SER A 125 -1.77 -8.51 5.35
CA SER A 125 -2.41 -8.21 6.63
C SER A 125 -2.49 -6.72 6.85
N SER A 126 -3.53 -6.28 7.55
CA SER A 126 -3.70 -4.90 7.98
C SER A 126 -3.98 -4.87 9.47
N SER A 127 -3.29 -3.99 10.20
CA SER A 127 -3.55 -3.73 11.60
C SER A 127 -3.64 -2.23 11.84
N GLN A 128 -4.54 -1.82 12.73
CA GLN A 128 -4.77 -0.43 13.08
C GLN A 128 -4.72 -0.25 14.59
N VAL A 129 -4.04 0.81 15.03
CA VAL A 129 -4.08 1.32 16.39
C VAL A 129 -4.62 2.73 16.33
N LEU A 130 -5.64 3.03 17.10
CA LEU A 130 -6.28 4.34 17.21
C LEU A 130 -6.31 4.78 18.68
N ILE A 131 -5.82 5.98 18.94
CA ILE A 131 -6.01 6.70 20.21
C ILE A 131 -6.77 7.98 19.85
N GLY A 132 -8.03 8.05 20.24
CA GLY A 132 -8.96 9.12 19.87
C GLY A 132 -10.39 8.61 19.84
N THR A 133 -11.25 9.33 19.14
CA THR A 133 -12.65 8.93 18.94
C THR A 133 -12.80 8.22 17.60
N PRO A 134 -13.28 6.97 17.55
CA PRO A 134 -13.56 6.30 16.28
C PRO A 134 -14.75 6.96 15.56
N GLU A 135 -14.88 6.68 14.28
CA GLU A 135 -16.07 7.07 13.52
C GLU A 135 -17.31 6.38 14.10
N LEU A 136 -18.32 7.17 14.44
CA LEU A 136 -19.57 6.69 15.05
C LEU A 136 -20.74 6.99 14.10
N PRO A 137 -21.30 5.98 13.42
CA PRO A 137 -22.51 6.14 12.65
C PRO A 137 -23.72 6.32 13.59
N ILE A 138 -24.47 7.40 13.41
CA ILE A 138 -25.72 7.67 14.14
C ILE A 138 -26.86 7.46 13.18
N PRO A 139 -27.67 6.39 13.35
CA PRO A 139 -28.86 6.19 12.51
C PRO A 139 -29.90 7.27 12.83
N LEU A 140 -30.45 7.91 11.81
CA LEU A 140 -31.57 8.84 11.98
C LEU A 140 -32.87 8.06 12.03
N PRO A 141 -33.73 8.27 13.03
CA PRO A 141 -35.00 7.58 13.13
C PRO A 141 -35.90 7.93 11.92
N ASN A 142 -36.56 6.91 11.36
CA ASN A 142 -37.49 7.01 10.23
C ASN A 142 -36.87 7.43 8.88
N THR A 143 -35.58 7.30 8.68
CA THR A 143 -34.92 7.57 7.40
C THR A 143 -33.81 6.54 7.15
N ASP A 144 -33.49 6.25 5.89
CA ASP A 144 -32.32 5.44 5.52
C ASP A 144 -31.01 6.26 5.55
N LEU A 145 -31.08 7.49 6.08
CA LEU A 145 -29.93 8.37 6.21
C LEU A 145 -29.22 8.11 7.55
N SER A 146 -27.90 8.03 7.50
CA SER A 146 -27.05 7.99 8.68
C SER A 146 -26.18 9.24 8.74
N PHE A 147 -26.07 9.82 9.91
CA PHE A 147 -25.07 10.85 10.21
C PHE A 147 -23.87 10.17 10.84
N ALA A 148 -22.66 10.45 10.35
CA ALA A 148 -21.44 9.92 10.97
C ALA A 148 -20.70 11.03 11.71
N ILE A 149 -20.39 10.79 12.99
CA ILE A 149 -19.39 11.62 13.68
C ILE A 149 -18.04 11.20 13.15
N PRO A 150 -17.24 12.13 12.56
CA PRO A 150 -15.95 11.78 11.97
C PRO A 150 -14.96 11.28 13.04
N GLU A 151 -14.03 10.43 12.63
CA GLU A 151 -12.93 9.98 13.46
C GLU A 151 -12.04 11.18 13.86
N ILE A 152 -11.75 11.31 15.15
CA ILE A 152 -10.80 12.29 15.68
C ILE A 152 -9.61 11.53 16.25
N ALA A 153 -8.52 11.46 15.47
CA ALA A 153 -7.31 10.73 15.84
C ALA A 153 -6.30 11.68 16.53
N ILE A 154 -6.02 11.46 17.79
CA ILE A 154 -4.86 12.05 18.47
C ILE A 154 -3.60 11.30 17.99
N PHE A 155 -3.70 9.97 17.90
CA PHE A 155 -2.71 9.10 17.31
C PHE A 155 -3.41 7.96 16.58
N LYS A 156 -3.04 7.73 15.32
CA LYS A 156 -3.48 6.59 14.52
C LYS A 156 -2.28 5.99 13.80
N ARG A 157 -2.18 4.68 13.85
CA ARG A 157 -1.18 3.93 13.07
C ARG A 157 -1.89 2.82 12.31
N VAL A 158 -1.79 2.84 11.00
CA VAL A 158 -2.27 1.76 10.12
C VAL A 158 -1.04 1.10 9.51
N THR A 159 -0.84 -0.17 9.81
CA THR A 159 0.25 -0.98 9.28
C THR A 159 -0.32 -2.01 8.32
N ARG A 160 0.14 -1.99 7.07
CA ARG A 160 -0.20 -2.98 6.04
C ARG A 160 1.06 -3.74 5.66
N ARG A 161 0.97 -5.06 5.58
CA ARG A 161 2.09 -5.94 5.26
C ARG A 161 1.71 -6.93 4.18
N GLY A 162 2.63 -7.15 3.24
CA GLY A 162 2.57 -8.25 2.29
C GLY A 162 3.60 -9.32 2.66
N TYR A 163 3.20 -10.57 2.63
CA TYR A 163 4.04 -11.71 2.96
C TYR A 163 4.17 -12.62 1.75
N GLY A 164 5.41 -13.01 1.45
CA GLY A 164 5.73 -14.06 0.49
C GLY A 164 6.57 -15.14 1.15
N LYS A 165 6.23 -16.41 0.89
CA LYS A 165 7.04 -17.56 1.28
C LYS A 165 7.02 -18.59 0.16
N PHE A 166 8.22 -18.97 -0.30
CA PHE A 166 8.40 -19.91 -1.39
C PHE A 166 9.46 -20.94 -1.04
N SER A 167 9.31 -22.13 -1.61
CA SER A 167 10.34 -23.17 -1.63
C SER A 167 10.57 -23.60 -3.07
N LEU A 168 11.77 -24.05 -3.39
CA LEU A 168 12.15 -24.46 -4.73
C LEU A 168 12.83 -25.84 -4.65
N THR A 169 12.37 -26.78 -5.45
CA THR A 169 13.05 -28.06 -5.66
C THR A 169 13.51 -28.11 -7.10
N VAL A 170 14.80 -28.36 -7.33
CA VAL A 170 15.38 -28.54 -8.64
C VAL A 170 15.73 -29.99 -8.83
N LEU A 171 15.19 -30.59 -9.89
CA LEU A 171 15.42 -31.96 -10.28
C LEU A 171 16.26 -32.00 -11.57
N ASP A 172 17.17 -32.94 -11.66
CA ASP A 172 17.73 -33.35 -12.95
C ASP A 172 16.61 -34.02 -13.76
N THR A 173 16.26 -33.48 -14.90
CA THR A 173 15.07 -33.93 -15.64
C THR A 173 15.13 -35.39 -16.06
N PRO A 174 16.25 -35.90 -16.64
CA PRO A 174 16.34 -37.29 -17.05
C PRO A 174 16.28 -38.28 -15.90
N SER A 175 17.03 -38.04 -14.82
CA SER A 175 17.14 -38.97 -13.70
C SER A 175 16.08 -38.78 -12.61
N ARG A 176 15.35 -37.66 -12.62
CA ARG A 176 14.40 -37.23 -11.59
C ARG A 176 15.04 -37.10 -10.19
N LYS A 177 16.35 -37.08 -10.09
CA LYS A 177 17.03 -36.90 -8.81
C LYS A 177 17.05 -35.42 -8.40
N PRO A 178 16.85 -35.12 -7.12
CA PRO A 178 17.00 -33.77 -6.63
C PRO A 178 18.46 -33.34 -6.71
N VAL A 179 18.71 -32.21 -7.36
CA VAL A 179 20.02 -31.56 -7.48
C VAL A 179 20.19 -30.50 -6.42
N ARG A 180 19.10 -29.75 -6.14
CA ARG A 180 19.11 -28.67 -5.17
C ARG A 180 17.71 -28.46 -4.58
N THR A 181 17.70 -28.12 -3.30
CA THR A 181 16.49 -27.66 -2.62
C THR A 181 16.77 -26.33 -1.95
N VAL A 182 15.86 -25.39 -2.13
CA VAL A 182 15.84 -24.10 -1.42
C VAL A 182 14.57 -24.08 -0.59
N ASP A 183 14.73 -24.13 0.74
CA ASP A 183 13.60 -24.25 1.63
C ASP A 183 13.25 -22.91 2.28
N GLY A 184 11.95 -22.62 2.27
CA GLY A 184 11.33 -21.57 3.08
C GLY A 184 11.86 -20.15 2.89
N VAL A 185 12.24 -19.75 1.66
CA VAL A 185 12.57 -18.34 1.39
C VAL A 185 11.35 -17.47 1.67
N SER A 186 11.46 -16.60 2.66
CA SER A 186 10.35 -15.72 3.06
C SER A 186 10.80 -14.27 3.13
N ASN A 187 9.93 -13.39 2.67
CA ASN A 187 10.16 -11.96 2.76
C ASN A 187 8.85 -11.20 3.03
N MET A 188 8.99 -9.98 3.52
CA MET A 188 7.90 -9.11 3.89
C MET A 188 8.11 -7.71 3.28
N SER A 189 7.03 -7.14 2.80
CA SER A 189 6.93 -5.74 2.46
C SER A 189 6.01 -5.03 3.45
N GLU A 190 6.23 -3.75 3.70
CA GLU A 190 5.49 -3.00 4.71
C GLU A 190 5.17 -1.59 4.22
N PHE A 191 3.96 -1.14 4.56
CA PHE A 191 3.48 0.21 4.37
C PHE A 191 2.80 0.68 5.66
N ILE A 192 3.31 1.75 6.27
CA ILE A 192 2.80 2.28 7.54
C ILE A 192 2.36 3.72 7.33
N ASN A 193 1.11 3.99 7.71
CA ASN A 193 0.57 5.34 7.82
C ASN A 193 0.40 5.70 9.29
N TRP A 194 0.90 6.87 9.68
CA TRP A 194 0.65 7.46 10.98
C TRP A 194 -0.14 8.76 10.83
N THR A 195 -1.01 9.02 11.77
CA THR A 195 -1.63 10.32 11.96
C THR A 195 -1.34 10.73 13.39
N ILE A 196 -0.68 11.86 13.59
CA ILE A 196 -0.33 12.40 14.89
C ILE A 196 -0.90 13.82 14.97
N LEU A 197 -1.82 14.06 15.91
CA LEU A 197 -2.51 15.34 16.04
C LEU A 197 -3.08 15.85 14.71
N LEU A 198 -3.78 14.96 13.98
CA LEU A 198 -4.38 15.20 12.67
C LEU A 198 -3.38 15.38 11.50
N ILE A 199 -2.07 15.33 11.73
CA ILE A 199 -1.05 15.43 10.69
C ILE A 199 -0.68 14.02 10.20
N PRO A 200 -0.85 13.69 8.91
CA PRO A 200 -0.53 12.38 8.37
C PRO A 200 0.96 12.27 8.02
N PHE A 201 1.54 11.08 8.27
CA PHE A 201 2.88 10.68 7.84
C PHE A 201 2.84 9.27 7.26
N SER A 202 3.71 8.96 6.32
CA SER A 202 3.81 7.61 5.78
C SER A 202 5.26 7.12 5.77
N SER A 203 5.45 5.82 6.01
CA SER A 203 6.73 5.13 5.86
C SER A 203 6.49 3.83 5.11
N ARG A 204 7.38 3.50 4.20
CA ARG A 204 7.27 2.32 3.35
C ARG A 204 8.62 1.72 3.04
N ASN A 205 8.65 0.41 2.85
CA ASN A 205 9.81 -0.30 2.32
C ASN A 205 9.55 -0.90 0.94
N VAL A 206 8.52 -0.41 0.24
CA VAL A 206 8.16 -0.84 -1.12
C VAL A 206 8.89 0.03 -2.12
N ASP A 207 9.51 -0.58 -3.14
CA ASP A 207 10.17 0.14 -4.22
C ASP A 207 9.13 0.80 -5.14
N MET A 208 8.73 2.01 -4.77
CA MET A 208 7.88 2.86 -5.59
C MET A 208 8.59 4.18 -5.83
N LYS A 209 8.56 4.64 -7.06
CA LYS A 209 8.99 6.00 -7.36
C LYS A 209 8.06 6.96 -6.59
N GLN A 210 8.65 7.87 -5.87
CA GLN A 210 7.94 8.82 -5.00
C GLN A 210 6.87 9.62 -5.75
N SER A 211 7.07 9.85 -7.06
CA SER A 211 6.16 10.58 -7.94
C SER A 211 4.80 9.93 -8.16
N GLU A 212 4.67 8.61 -8.00
CA GLU A 212 3.40 7.91 -8.25
C GLU A 212 2.41 7.97 -7.06
N PHE A 213 2.90 8.38 -5.87
CA PHE A 213 2.08 8.56 -4.66
C PHE A 213 1.91 10.00 -4.23
N GLU A 214 2.75 10.91 -4.70
CA GLU A 214 2.60 12.33 -4.41
C GLU A 214 1.27 12.86 -4.94
N ASP A 215 0.81 12.39 -6.10
CA ASP A 215 -0.52 12.72 -6.63
C ASP A 215 -1.69 12.35 -5.71
N THR A 216 -1.50 11.39 -4.80
CA THR A 216 -2.57 10.96 -3.88
C THR A 216 -2.55 11.71 -2.55
N GLN A 217 -1.43 12.36 -2.19
CA GLN A 217 -1.30 13.10 -0.93
C GLN A 217 -1.53 14.62 -1.07
N TYR A 218 -1.32 15.20 -2.26
CA TYR A 218 -1.45 16.65 -2.46
C TYR A 218 -2.89 17.16 -2.53
N TYR A 219 -3.89 16.28 -2.71
CA TYR A 219 -5.31 16.67 -2.66
C TYR A 219 -5.86 16.92 -1.25
N LEU A 220 -5.01 16.91 -0.22
CA LEU A 220 -5.41 17.24 1.15
C LEU A 220 -5.37 18.74 1.46
N PHE A 221 -4.91 19.59 0.55
CA PHE A 221 -4.73 21.02 0.78
C PHE A 221 -5.15 21.95 -0.40
N GLU A 222 -5.95 21.46 -1.37
CA GLU A 222 -6.64 22.34 -2.33
C GLU A 222 -8.13 22.50 -2.01
#